data_c558d8ec130988054a9e027a0009cccb
#
_entry.id   c558d8ec130988054a9e027a0009cccb
#
_cell.length_a   1.000
_cell.length_b   1.000
_cell.length_c   1.000
_cell.angle_alpha   90.00
_cell.angle_beta   90.00
_cell.angle_gamma   90.00
#
_symmetry.space_group_name_H-M   'P 1'
#
loop_
_entity.id
_entity.type
_entity.pdbx_description
1 polymer ?
#
loop_
_entity_poly.entity_id
_entity_poly.type
_entity_poly.pdbx_seq_one_letter_code
_entity_poly.pdbx_strand_id
1 'polypeptide(L)'
;MKKVMLVFGTRPEAIKMCPLVKELKTRHNIETVVCVTGQHREMLNQVLECFEVVPDYNLDIMQDKQTLFDITTNIITRIKSVLEKEKPDVVLVHGDTSTTFVTALCCFYMQIPVGHVEAGLRTYNIYSPYPEEFNRQATGIIAKYNFAPTEMSKQNLLNEGKAPESIYVTGNTAIDALKTTVREDYNHEIFDWVGNDRLIMLTAHRRENLGEPLRNMFTAIKKVVNEYDDIRVIYPIHKNPLVREIANEIFGDNEKVKLIEPLEVLDFHNFLAKSYLILTDSGGIQEEAPSLGKPVLVMRDTTERPEGIKAGTLKLVGTEEENVYNNLKLLLDDAGEYEKMSKASNPYGDGHACERIADILEKEL
;
A
#
# COMPACT_ATOMS: atom_id res chain seq x y z
N MET A 1 17.82 20.78 18.04
CA MET A 1 17.07 19.63 17.54
C MET A 1 16.22 20.11 16.38
N LYS A 2 16.21 19.39 15.28
CA LYS A 2 15.38 19.72 14.12
C LYS A 2 14.00 19.11 14.27
N LYS A 3 12.96 19.85 13.93
CA LYS A 3 11.58 19.42 14.09
C LYS A 3 11.02 18.90 12.76
N VAL A 4 10.69 17.61 12.72
CA VAL A 4 10.08 16.92 11.58
C VAL A 4 8.63 16.58 11.93
N MET A 5 7.69 17.10 11.16
CA MET A 5 6.27 16.83 11.35
C MET A 5 5.76 15.89 10.26
N LEU A 6 5.10 14.79 10.64
CA LEU A 6 4.47 13.88 9.70
C LEU A 6 2.95 14.13 9.71
N VAL A 7 2.37 14.28 8.51
CA VAL A 7 0.93 14.52 8.36
C VAL A 7 0.32 13.46 7.44
N PHE A 8 -0.67 12.72 7.94
CA PHE A 8 -1.39 11.71 7.18
C PHE A 8 -2.82 11.53 7.71
N GLY A 9 -3.71 10.90 6.96
CA GLY A 9 -5.13 10.88 7.34
C GLY A 9 -5.90 9.62 7.01
N THR A 10 -5.35 8.73 6.18
CA THR A 10 -6.01 7.51 5.75
C THR A 10 -5.30 6.27 6.26
N ARG A 11 -5.99 5.12 6.26
CA ARG A 11 -5.41 3.83 6.62
C ARG A 11 -4.16 3.48 5.78
N PRO A 12 -4.18 3.59 4.43
CA PRO A 12 -3.00 3.27 3.61
C PRO A 12 -1.81 4.18 3.90
N GLU A 13 -2.03 5.47 4.13
CA GLU A 13 -0.96 6.39 4.52
C GLU A 13 -0.36 5.99 5.88
N ALA A 14 -1.21 5.68 6.86
CA ALA A 14 -0.76 5.30 8.21
C ALA A 14 0.13 4.05 8.19
N ILE A 15 -0.25 3.01 7.44
CA ILE A 15 0.55 1.79 7.28
C ILE A 15 1.99 2.11 6.84
N LYS A 16 2.15 3.08 5.93
CA LYS A 16 3.42 3.47 5.33
C LYS A 16 4.18 4.54 6.13
N MET A 17 3.46 5.38 6.89
CA MET A 17 4.06 6.47 7.67
C MET A 17 4.39 6.09 9.11
N CYS A 18 3.67 5.15 9.73
CA CYS A 18 3.97 4.72 11.10
C CYS A 18 5.36 4.11 11.28
N PRO A 19 5.89 3.28 10.36
CA PRO A 19 7.28 2.84 10.43
C PRO A 19 8.27 4.01 10.41
N LEU A 20 8.01 5.03 9.58
CA LEU A 20 8.85 6.23 9.51
C LEU A 20 8.76 7.08 10.78
N VAL A 21 7.58 7.16 11.41
CA VAL A 21 7.44 7.79 12.74
C VAL A 21 8.31 7.08 13.76
N LYS A 22 8.26 5.73 13.79
CA LYS A 22 9.07 4.94 14.73
C LYS A 22 10.56 5.17 14.49
N GLU A 23 11.01 5.15 13.25
CA GLU A 23 12.40 5.38 12.89
C GLU A 23 12.88 6.78 13.31
N LEU A 24 12.11 7.84 12.97
CA LEU A 24 12.48 9.20 13.32
C LEU A 24 12.51 9.44 14.84
N LYS A 25 11.65 8.78 15.61
CA LYS A 25 11.66 8.84 17.09
C LYS A 25 12.91 8.20 17.70
N THR A 26 13.67 7.37 17.00
CA THR A 26 14.95 6.84 17.47
C THR A 26 16.12 7.82 17.29
N ARG A 27 15.94 8.88 16.47
CA ARG A 27 16.99 9.83 16.09
C ARG A 27 17.11 10.95 17.14
N HIS A 28 18.24 11.02 17.84
CA HIS A 28 18.46 11.95 18.96
C HIS A 28 18.44 13.44 18.62
N ASN A 29 18.71 13.78 17.35
CA ASN A 29 18.77 15.16 16.86
C ASN A 29 17.47 15.60 16.14
N ILE A 30 16.47 14.72 16.04
CA ILE A 30 15.17 15.00 15.45
C ILE A 30 14.07 14.99 16.53
N GLU A 31 13.28 16.06 16.58
CA GLU A 31 12.01 16.11 17.29
C GLU A 31 10.90 15.73 16.31
N THR A 32 10.22 14.61 16.58
CA THR A 32 9.18 14.07 15.70
C THR A 32 7.79 14.44 16.22
N VAL A 33 7.00 15.13 15.37
CA VAL A 33 5.61 15.50 15.65
C VAL A 33 4.68 14.76 14.69
N VAL A 34 3.64 14.15 15.20
CA VAL A 34 2.66 13.39 14.41
C VAL A 34 1.32 14.10 14.42
N CYS A 35 0.84 14.48 13.24
CA CYS A 35 -0.48 15.07 13.06
C CYS A 35 -1.32 14.19 12.13
N VAL A 36 -2.45 13.71 12.62
CA VAL A 36 -3.40 12.96 11.80
C VAL A 36 -4.59 13.83 11.45
N THR A 37 -5.08 13.73 10.19
CA THR A 37 -6.27 14.47 9.80
C THR A 37 -7.57 13.78 10.21
N GLY A 38 -7.54 12.45 10.40
CA GLY A 38 -8.71 11.68 10.81
C GLY A 38 -9.76 11.54 9.68
N GLN A 39 -9.32 11.51 8.42
CA GLN A 39 -10.20 11.35 7.27
C GLN A 39 -10.94 9.99 7.29
N HIS A 40 -10.37 8.93 7.90
CA HIS A 40 -10.95 7.59 8.09
C HIS A 40 -10.73 7.15 9.55
N ARG A 41 -11.51 7.67 10.48
CA ARG A 41 -11.25 7.63 11.92
C ARG A 41 -11.01 6.24 12.48
N GLU A 42 -11.94 5.29 12.32
CA GLU A 42 -11.83 3.95 12.91
C GLU A 42 -10.69 3.14 12.30
N MET A 43 -10.61 3.07 10.98
CA MET A 43 -9.56 2.33 10.28
C MET A 43 -8.17 2.91 10.50
N LEU A 44 -8.06 4.22 10.70
CA LEU A 44 -6.81 4.89 11.04
C LEU A 44 -6.34 4.51 12.43
N ASN A 45 -7.24 4.54 13.43
CA ASN A 45 -6.90 4.22 14.81
C ASN A 45 -6.40 2.78 14.96
N GLN A 46 -6.99 1.80 14.28
CA GLN A 46 -6.52 0.41 14.28
C GLN A 46 -5.05 0.29 13.81
N VAL A 47 -4.66 1.06 12.80
CA VAL A 47 -3.26 1.08 12.33
C VAL A 47 -2.35 1.76 13.35
N LEU A 48 -2.75 2.90 13.89
CA LEU A 48 -1.99 3.61 14.92
C LEU A 48 -1.72 2.71 16.14
N GLU A 49 -2.73 1.98 16.60
CA GLU A 49 -2.61 1.00 17.68
C GLU A 49 -1.68 -0.15 17.32
N CYS A 50 -1.82 -0.72 16.10
CA CYS A 50 -0.96 -1.81 15.63
C CYS A 50 0.52 -1.43 15.61
N PHE A 51 0.84 -0.18 15.25
CA PHE A 51 2.20 0.35 15.22
C PHE A 51 2.61 1.05 16.53
N GLU A 52 1.76 1.11 17.53
CA GLU A 52 2.00 1.79 18.82
C GLU A 52 2.38 3.28 18.62
N VAL A 53 1.74 3.93 17.63
CA VAL A 53 1.94 5.36 17.34
C VAL A 53 0.80 6.16 17.95
N VAL A 54 1.16 7.08 18.84
CA VAL A 54 0.22 8.05 19.40
C VAL A 54 0.43 9.38 18.70
N PRO A 55 -0.59 9.94 18.00
CA PRO A 55 -0.49 11.24 17.37
C PRO A 55 -0.49 12.37 18.39
N ASP A 56 0.32 13.41 18.14
CA ASP A 56 0.35 14.62 18.94
C ASP A 56 -0.86 15.52 18.65
N TYR A 57 -1.35 15.45 17.39
CA TYR A 57 -2.51 16.18 16.93
C TYR A 57 -3.44 15.30 16.10
N ASN A 58 -4.75 15.43 16.38
CA ASN A 58 -5.81 14.86 15.55
C ASN A 58 -6.74 15.99 15.10
N LEU A 59 -6.78 16.24 13.79
CA LEU A 59 -7.61 17.30 13.22
C LEU A 59 -9.09 16.92 13.16
N ASP A 60 -9.42 15.64 13.23
CA ASP A 60 -10.80 15.09 13.28
C ASP A 60 -11.72 15.68 12.18
N ILE A 61 -11.27 15.61 10.93
CA ILE A 61 -11.97 16.23 9.80
C ILE A 61 -13.11 15.38 9.25
N MET A 62 -13.27 14.12 9.68
CA MET A 62 -14.26 13.22 9.15
C MET A 62 -15.68 13.71 9.41
N GLN A 63 -16.49 13.74 8.35
CA GLN A 63 -17.92 14.03 8.39
C GLN A 63 -18.67 13.06 7.48
N ASP A 64 -19.94 12.77 7.82
CA ASP A 64 -20.77 11.95 6.96
C ASP A 64 -20.99 12.61 5.61
N LYS A 65 -20.83 11.83 4.53
CA LYS A 65 -21.06 12.27 3.13
C LYS A 65 -20.23 13.49 2.71
N GLN A 66 -19.04 13.69 3.32
CA GLN A 66 -18.15 14.79 2.98
C GLN A 66 -17.71 14.75 1.51
N THR A 67 -17.68 15.92 0.90
CA THR A 67 -17.15 16.14 -0.45
C THR A 67 -15.65 16.45 -0.41
N LEU A 68 -14.99 16.45 -1.57
CA LEU A 68 -13.60 16.91 -1.67
C LEU A 68 -13.45 18.37 -1.21
N PHE A 69 -14.47 19.22 -1.38
CA PHE A 69 -14.48 20.60 -0.88
C PHE A 69 -14.46 20.63 0.65
N ASP A 70 -15.27 19.80 1.30
CA ASP A 70 -15.32 19.73 2.76
C ASP A 70 -13.98 19.25 3.33
N ILE A 71 -13.41 18.18 2.77
CA ILE A 71 -12.09 17.66 3.16
C ILE A 71 -11.03 18.77 3.03
N THR A 72 -10.95 19.40 1.87
CA THR A 72 -9.97 20.47 1.59
C THR A 72 -10.11 21.63 2.57
N THR A 73 -11.33 22.15 2.75
CA THR A 73 -11.59 23.30 3.62
C THR A 73 -11.28 22.97 5.09
N ASN A 74 -11.68 21.77 5.56
CA ASN A 74 -11.44 21.35 6.93
C ASN A 74 -9.93 21.20 7.21
N ILE A 75 -9.16 20.61 6.28
CA ILE A 75 -7.71 20.50 6.45
C ILE A 75 -7.08 21.88 6.51
N ILE A 76 -7.34 22.77 5.52
CA ILE A 76 -6.76 24.12 5.48
C ILE A 76 -7.03 24.88 6.78
N THR A 77 -8.28 24.84 7.24
CA THR A 77 -8.69 25.60 8.43
C THR A 77 -8.03 25.11 9.70
N ARG A 78 -7.94 23.78 9.87
CA ARG A 78 -7.50 23.17 11.14
C ARG A 78 -5.99 23.01 11.23
N ILE A 79 -5.28 22.71 10.11
CA ILE A 79 -3.85 22.47 10.14
C ILE A 79 -3.05 23.76 10.38
N LYS A 80 -3.59 24.92 9.95
CA LYS A 80 -2.90 26.21 10.08
C LYS A 80 -2.43 26.48 11.51
N SER A 81 -3.31 26.34 12.49
CA SER A 81 -2.97 26.60 13.90
C SER A 81 -1.91 25.65 14.44
N VAL A 82 -1.88 24.39 13.95
CA VAL A 82 -0.87 23.41 14.34
C VAL A 82 0.48 23.79 13.76
N LEU A 83 0.54 24.15 12.47
CA LEU A 83 1.78 24.61 11.83
C LEU A 83 2.33 25.90 12.44
N GLU A 84 1.46 26.86 12.78
CA GLU A 84 1.85 28.12 13.45
C GLU A 84 2.44 27.87 14.84
N LYS A 85 1.89 26.90 15.58
CA LYS A 85 2.35 26.51 16.92
C LYS A 85 3.66 25.75 16.87
N GLU A 86 3.73 24.69 16.04
CA GLU A 86 4.85 23.76 15.99
C GLU A 86 6.07 24.30 15.24
N LYS A 87 5.86 25.11 14.21
CA LYS A 87 6.92 25.71 13.35
C LYS A 87 7.97 24.64 12.91
N PRO A 88 7.54 23.54 12.26
CA PRO A 88 8.45 22.48 11.90
C PRO A 88 9.49 22.93 10.86
N ASP A 89 10.71 22.39 10.94
CA ASP A 89 11.76 22.60 9.94
C ASP A 89 11.40 21.93 8.60
N VAL A 90 10.62 20.83 8.65
CA VAL A 90 10.07 20.14 7.48
C VAL A 90 8.77 19.42 7.85
N VAL A 91 7.84 19.36 6.89
CA VAL A 91 6.62 18.56 6.97
C VAL A 91 6.71 17.41 5.96
N LEU A 92 6.52 16.18 6.42
CA LEU A 92 6.44 14.99 5.58
C LEU A 92 4.99 14.66 5.28
N VAL A 93 4.68 14.48 4.00
CA VAL A 93 3.39 14.01 3.49
C VAL A 93 3.59 12.76 2.63
N HIS A 94 2.56 11.95 2.45
CA HIS A 94 2.69 10.67 1.79
C HIS A 94 1.72 10.51 0.60
N GLY A 95 2.25 10.07 -0.53
CA GLY A 95 1.44 9.64 -1.69
C GLY A 95 0.63 10.78 -2.31
N ASP A 96 -0.70 10.60 -2.37
CA ASP A 96 -1.54 11.36 -3.29
C ASP A 96 -2.95 11.69 -2.75
N THR A 97 -3.17 11.56 -1.46
CA THR A 97 -4.46 11.88 -0.87
C THR A 97 -4.72 13.39 -0.85
N SER A 98 -5.98 13.77 -0.60
CA SER A 98 -6.31 15.18 -0.33
C SER A 98 -5.55 15.71 0.89
N THR A 99 -5.30 14.88 1.91
CA THR A 99 -4.47 15.22 3.06
C THR A 99 -3.07 15.64 2.62
N THR A 100 -2.44 14.86 1.76
CA THR A 100 -1.11 15.12 1.20
C THR A 100 -1.03 16.45 0.48
N PHE A 101 -1.89 16.64 -0.52
CA PHE A 101 -1.87 17.85 -1.34
C PHE A 101 -2.21 19.12 -0.52
N VAL A 102 -3.28 19.05 0.26
CA VAL A 102 -3.75 20.24 1.00
C VAL A 102 -2.76 20.65 2.10
N THR A 103 -2.15 19.67 2.77
CA THR A 103 -1.07 19.95 3.73
C THR A 103 0.14 20.59 3.06
N ALA A 104 0.57 20.07 1.91
CA ALA A 104 1.68 20.64 1.14
C ALA A 104 1.37 22.09 0.71
N LEU A 105 0.14 22.37 0.28
CA LEU A 105 -0.31 23.72 -0.07
C LEU A 105 -0.25 24.69 1.13
N CYS A 106 -0.71 24.26 2.31
CA CYS A 106 -0.61 25.05 3.54
C CYS A 106 0.84 25.35 3.92
N CYS A 107 1.72 24.34 3.82
CA CYS A 107 3.16 24.50 4.05
C CYS A 107 3.79 25.49 3.07
N PHE A 108 3.41 25.43 1.79
CA PHE A 108 3.88 26.37 0.78
C PHE A 108 3.51 27.82 1.14
N TYR A 109 2.27 28.06 1.56
CA TYR A 109 1.83 29.41 1.98
C TYR A 109 2.59 29.94 3.21
N MET A 110 3.04 29.03 4.06
CA MET A 110 3.80 29.37 5.27
C MET A 110 5.32 29.27 5.08
N GLN A 111 5.79 28.97 3.86
CA GLN A 111 7.20 28.77 3.53
C GLN A 111 7.90 27.69 4.35
N ILE A 112 7.14 26.65 4.71
CA ILE A 112 7.67 25.47 5.41
C ILE A 112 8.07 24.44 4.35
N PRO A 113 9.30 23.90 4.37
CA PRO A 113 9.74 22.85 3.47
C PRO A 113 8.87 21.58 3.56
N VAL A 114 8.59 20.95 2.42
CA VAL A 114 7.82 19.72 2.33
C VAL A 114 8.70 18.57 1.84
N GLY A 115 8.64 17.44 2.51
CA GLY A 115 9.14 16.16 2.03
C GLY A 115 7.98 15.27 1.57
N HIS A 116 8.05 14.80 0.32
CA HIS A 116 7.03 13.96 -0.29
C HIS A 116 7.50 12.50 -0.28
N VAL A 117 6.93 11.69 0.60
CA VAL A 117 7.16 10.24 0.67
C VAL A 117 6.29 9.55 -0.38
N GLU A 118 6.82 8.57 -1.09
CA GLU A 118 6.22 7.92 -2.26
C GLU A 118 6.05 8.90 -3.44
N ALA A 119 7.06 9.73 -3.67
CA ALA A 119 7.07 10.72 -4.75
C ALA A 119 7.33 10.07 -6.12
N GLY A 120 6.73 10.64 -7.17
CA GLY A 120 7.08 10.31 -8.56
C GLY A 120 6.28 9.18 -9.21
N LEU A 121 5.27 8.61 -8.56
CA LEU A 121 4.29 7.76 -9.23
C LEU A 121 3.47 8.61 -10.21
N ARG A 122 3.26 8.13 -11.45
CA ARG A 122 2.55 8.87 -12.50
C ARG A 122 1.71 7.99 -13.41
N THR A 123 0.53 8.49 -13.75
CA THR A 123 -0.28 8.01 -14.87
C THR A 123 -0.30 9.05 -16.00
N TYR A 124 0.03 10.31 -15.70
CA TYR A 124 -0.05 11.48 -16.59
C TYR A 124 -1.48 11.80 -17.08
N ASN A 125 -2.49 11.19 -16.48
CA ASN A 125 -3.89 11.51 -16.70
C ASN A 125 -4.51 12.01 -15.38
N ILE A 126 -4.64 13.33 -15.22
CA ILE A 126 -5.12 13.96 -13.98
C ILE A 126 -6.54 13.55 -13.57
N TYR A 127 -7.26 12.86 -14.44
CA TYR A 127 -8.59 12.33 -14.18
C TYR A 127 -8.59 10.81 -13.90
N SER A 128 -7.40 10.16 -13.89
CA SER A 128 -7.31 8.71 -13.63
C SER A 128 -5.95 8.30 -13.02
N PRO A 129 -5.92 7.90 -11.75
CA PRO A 129 -7.00 7.95 -10.75
C PRO A 129 -7.35 9.39 -10.36
N TYR A 130 -8.61 9.61 -9.99
CA TYR A 130 -9.12 10.93 -9.62
C TYR A 130 -9.52 10.96 -8.14
N PRO A 131 -9.07 11.95 -7.36
CA PRO A 131 -8.21 13.11 -7.68
C PRO A 131 -6.70 12.84 -7.50
N GLU A 132 -6.29 11.60 -7.29
CA GLU A 132 -4.95 11.20 -6.81
C GLU A 132 -3.84 11.66 -7.76
N GLU A 133 -4.01 11.50 -9.08
CA GLU A 133 -2.96 11.89 -10.03
C GLU A 133 -2.69 13.40 -10.00
N PHE A 134 -3.74 14.22 -9.91
CA PHE A 134 -3.56 15.66 -9.74
C PHE A 134 -2.86 15.99 -8.41
N ASN A 135 -3.30 15.37 -7.32
CA ASN A 135 -2.73 15.62 -6.00
C ASN A 135 -1.23 15.32 -5.96
N ARG A 136 -0.79 14.18 -6.53
CA ARG A 136 0.64 13.81 -6.53
C ARG A 136 1.50 14.71 -7.39
N GLN A 137 0.98 15.15 -8.56
CA GLN A 137 1.69 16.12 -9.41
C GLN A 137 1.81 17.47 -8.71
N ALA A 138 0.72 18.00 -8.15
CA ALA A 138 0.71 19.27 -7.45
C ALA A 138 1.62 19.25 -6.19
N THR A 139 1.58 18.18 -5.41
CA THR A 139 2.51 17.99 -4.29
C THR A 139 3.96 17.96 -4.76
N GLY A 140 4.23 17.27 -5.87
CA GLY A 140 5.55 17.24 -6.50
C GLY A 140 6.08 18.62 -6.87
N ILE A 141 5.23 19.57 -7.30
CA ILE A 141 5.65 20.95 -7.59
C ILE A 141 6.18 21.64 -6.32
N ILE A 142 5.53 21.42 -5.18
CA ILE A 142 5.81 22.08 -3.89
C ILE A 142 7.00 21.44 -3.16
N ALA A 143 7.14 20.12 -3.24
CA ALA A 143 8.07 19.35 -2.43
C ALA A 143 9.53 19.76 -2.67
N LYS A 144 10.24 20.05 -1.57
CA LYS A 144 11.68 20.28 -1.55
C LYS A 144 12.46 18.95 -1.57
N TYR A 145 11.99 17.94 -0.84
CA TYR A 145 12.58 16.61 -0.78
C TYR A 145 11.61 15.59 -1.37
N ASN A 146 12.04 14.84 -2.38
CA ASN A 146 11.23 13.84 -3.07
C ASN A 146 11.80 12.45 -2.81
N PHE A 147 11.14 11.68 -1.96
CA PHE A 147 11.54 10.30 -1.61
C PHE A 147 10.82 9.34 -2.56
N ALA A 148 11.51 8.97 -3.62
CA ALA A 148 10.97 8.11 -4.68
C ALA A 148 11.09 6.63 -4.30
N PRO A 149 10.04 5.81 -4.49
CA PRO A 149 10.10 4.39 -4.17
C PRO A 149 10.99 3.60 -5.14
N THR A 150 11.12 4.03 -6.40
CA THR A 150 11.84 3.31 -7.45
C THR A 150 12.63 4.27 -8.36
N GLU A 151 13.56 3.72 -9.15
CA GLU A 151 14.26 4.50 -10.20
C GLU A 151 13.32 5.01 -11.27
N MET A 152 12.21 4.31 -11.57
CA MET A 152 11.21 4.81 -12.51
C MET A 152 10.49 6.03 -11.95
N SER A 153 10.13 6.02 -10.68
CA SER A 153 9.52 7.16 -10.00
C SER A 153 10.46 8.38 -10.00
N LYS A 154 11.77 8.16 -9.77
CA LYS A 154 12.80 9.20 -9.90
C LYS A 154 12.87 9.74 -11.33
N GLN A 155 12.83 8.85 -12.34
CA GLN A 155 12.88 9.29 -13.74
C GLN A 155 11.68 10.15 -14.12
N ASN A 156 10.48 9.83 -13.61
CA ASN A 156 9.29 10.66 -13.80
C ASN A 156 9.51 12.09 -13.27
N LEU A 157 10.07 12.21 -12.06
CA LEU A 157 10.38 13.52 -11.46
C LEU A 157 11.44 14.30 -12.25
N LEU A 158 12.48 13.61 -12.76
CA LEU A 158 13.49 14.21 -13.63
C LEU A 158 12.87 14.72 -14.94
N ASN A 159 11.98 13.95 -15.54
CA ASN A 159 11.27 14.33 -16.77
C ASN A 159 10.37 15.55 -16.56
N GLU A 160 9.91 15.79 -15.34
CA GLU A 160 9.15 16.99 -14.93
C GLU A 160 10.04 18.19 -14.57
N GLY A 161 11.36 18.06 -14.74
CA GLY A 161 12.33 19.13 -14.48
C GLY A 161 12.68 19.33 -13.01
N LYS A 162 12.43 18.34 -12.14
CA LYS A 162 12.91 18.40 -10.76
C LYS A 162 14.44 18.31 -10.72
N ALA A 163 15.04 19.09 -9.82
CA ALA A 163 16.47 19.08 -9.60
C ALA A 163 16.93 17.71 -9.07
N PRO A 164 17.94 17.09 -9.67
CA PRO A 164 18.39 15.74 -9.28
C PRO A 164 18.74 15.62 -7.80
N GLU A 165 19.30 16.67 -7.21
CA GLU A 165 19.69 16.73 -5.79
C GLU A 165 18.51 16.78 -4.83
N SER A 166 17.29 17.02 -5.33
CA SER A 166 16.05 17.01 -4.55
C SER A 166 15.34 15.63 -4.56
N ILE A 167 15.89 14.65 -5.30
CA ILE A 167 15.25 13.35 -5.52
C ILE A 167 16.11 12.24 -4.94
N TYR A 168 15.54 11.47 -4.03
CA TYR A 168 16.19 10.37 -3.32
C TYR A 168 15.42 9.07 -3.57
N VAL A 169 16.08 8.06 -4.12
CA VAL A 169 15.48 6.71 -4.24
C VAL A 169 15.66 6.00 -2.92
N THR A 170 14.57 5.82 -2.19
CA THR A 170 14.59 5.27 -0.84
C THR A 170 14.02 3.85 -0.74
N GLY A 171 13.20 3.45 -1.70
CA GLY A 171 12.30 2.31 -1.57
C GLY A 171 10.93 2.74 -1.04
N ASN A 172 9.99 1.78 -0.97
CA ASN A 172 8.64 2.01 -0.47
C ASN A 172 8.55 1.65 1.01
N THR A 173 8.06 2.58 1.83
CA THR A 173 7.87 2.39 3.28
C THR A 173 6.81 1.34 3.63
N ALA A 174 5.99 0.89 2.66
CA ALA A 174 5.13 -0.27 2.84
C ALA A 174 5.91 -1.55 3.18
N ILE A 175 7.13 -1.69 2.61
CA ILE A 175 7.99 -2.84 2.89
C ILE A 175 8.52 -2.78 4.33
N ASP A 176 8.85 -1.58 4.82
CA ASP A 176 9.27 -1.37 6.21
C ASP A 176 8.15 -1.74 7.20
N ALA A 177 6.89 -1.52 6.82
CA ALA A 177 5.74 -1.89 7.65
C ALA A 177 5.70 -3.39 7.97
N LEU A 178 6.11 -4.24 7.02
CA LEU A 178 6.11 -5.69 7.20
C LEU A 178 7.06 -6.14 8.32
N LYS A 179 8.17 -5.42 8.55
CA LYS A 179 9.10 -5.72 9.67
C LYS A 179 8.43 -5.60 11.05
N THR A 180 7.41 -4.75 11.16
CA THR A 180 6.67 -4.58 12.43
C THR A 180 5.47 -5.51 12.52
N THR A 181 4.80 -5.77 11.40
CA THR A 181 3.51 -6.47 11.39
C THR A 181 3.63 -7.97 11.17
N VAL A 182 4.64 -8.44 10.43
CA VAL A 182 4.88 -9.89 10.25
C VAL A 182 5.62 -10.43 11.45
N ARG A 183 5.04 -11.46 12.08
CA ARG A 183 5.56 -12.08 13.31
C ARG A 183 5.71 -13.58 13.14
N GLU A 184 6.82 -14.13 13.59
CA GLU A 184 7.08 -15.58 13.52
C GLU A 184 6.11 -16.38 14.42
N ASP A 185 5.77 -15.84 15.58
CA ASP A 185 4.87 -16.42 16.57
C ASP A 185 3.37 -16.15 16.28
N TYR A 186 3.07 -15.49 15.15
CA TYR A 186 1.68 -15.20 14.81
C TYR A 186 0.88 -16.47 14.55
N ASN A 187 -0.26 -16.58 15.23
CA ASN A 187 -1.23 -17.66 15.07
C ASN A 187 -2.63 -17.10 14.87
N HIS A 188 -3.44 -17.84 14.11
CA HIS A 188 -4.84 -17.55 13.87
C HIS A 188 -5.59 -18.86 13.64
N GLU A 189 -6.79 -19.02 14.17
CA GLU A 189 -7.61 -20.25 14.09
C GLU A 189 -7.80 -20.80 12.65
N ILE A 190 -7.76 -19.92 11.68
CA ILE A 190 -7.88 -20.29 10.26
C ILE A 190 -6.71 -21.18 9.79
N PHE A 191 -5.52 -21.06 10.40
CA PHE A 191 -4.37 -21.88 10.04
C PHE A 191 -4.51 -23.33 10.51
N ASP A 192 -5.36 -23.59 11.52
CA ASP A 192 -5.71 -24.97 11.91
C ASP A 192 -6.51 -25.66 10.78
N TRP A 193 -7.36 -24.89 10.06
CA TRP A 193 -8.08 -25.39 8.90
C TRP A 193 -7.17 -25.56 7.67
N VAL A 194 -6.16 -24.68 7.50
CA VAL A 194 -5.16 -24.82 6.42
C VAL A 194 -4.29 -26.07 6.65
N GLY A 195 -3.90 -26.33 7.89
CA GLY A 195 -3.03 -27.44 8.25
C GLY A 195 -1.68 -27.37 7.53
N ASN A 196 -1.34 -28.44 6.80
CA ASN A 196 -0.11 -28.54 6.01
C ASN A 196 -0.31 -28.20 4.52
N ASP A 197 -1.52 -27.80 4.12
CA ASP A 197 -1.84 -27.52 2.73
C ASP A 197 -1.20 -26.20 2.28
N ARG A 198 -0.95 -26.07 0.98
CA ARG A 198 -0.46 -24.83 0.37
C ARG A 198 -1.55 -23.77 0.39
N LEU A 199 -1.33 -22.70 1.15
CA LEU A 199 -2.28 -21.60 1.27
C LEU A 199 -2.15 -20.64 0.08
N ILE A 200 -3.24 -20.40 -0.60
CA ILE A 200 -3.38 -19.35 -1.61
C ILE A 200 -4.20 -18.20 -1.01
N MET A 201 -3.66 -16.99 -1.03
CA MET A 201 -4.42 -15.81 -0.64
C MET A 201 -4.99 -15.12 -1.87
N LEU A 202 -6.31 -14.95 -1.88
CA LEU A 202 -7.05 -14.28 -2.95
C LEU A 202 -7.52 -12.91 -2.50
N THR A 203 -7.29 -11.88 -3.33
CA THR A 203 -7.92 -10.57 -3.18
C THR A 203 -8.38 -10.05 -4.54
N ALA A 204 -9.66 -9.75 -4.70
CA ALA A 204 -10.23 -9.23 -5.93
C ALA A 204 -11.43 -8.33 -5.62
N HIS A 205 -11.36 -7.06 -6.04
CA HIS A 205 -12.41 -6.08 -5.74
C HIS A 205 -12.40 -4.84 -6.64
N ARG A 206 -11.54 -4.79 -7.65
CA ARG A 206 -11.44 -3.65 -8.55
C ARG A 206 -12.73 -3.45 -9.35
N ARG A 207 -13.14 -2.20 -9.54
CA ARG A 207 -14.39 -1.85 -10.24
C ARG A 207 -14.36 -2.31 -11.69
N GLU A 208 -13.19 -2.22 -12.34
CA GLU A 208 -13.01 -2.68 -13.72
C GLU A 208 -13.22 -4.19 -13.88
N ASN A 209 -13.05 -4.97 -12.81
CA ASN A 209 -13.18 -6.43 -12.82
C ASN A 209 -14.59 -6.92 -12.44
N LEU A 210 -15.52 -6.04 -12.05
CA LEU A 210 -16.86 -6.46 -11.64
C LEU A 210 -17.64 -7.11 -12.79
N GLY A 211 -18.43 -8.12 -12.47
CA GLY A 211 -19.25 -8.86 -13.43
C GLY A 211 -18.54 -10.07 -14.04
N GLU A 212 -18.53 -10.15 -15.35
CA GLU A 212 -17.96 -11.28 -16.12
C GLU A 212 -16.47 -11.54 -15.83
N PRO A 213 -15.58 -10.53 -15.79
CA PRO A 213 -14.17 -10.75 -15.48
C PRO A 213 -13.98 -11.42 -14.11
N LEU A 214 -14.74 -10.99 -13.09
CA LEU A 214 -14.66 -11.58 -11.75
C LEU A 214 -15.15 -13.04 -11.75
N ARG A 215 -16.20 -13.36 -12.51
CA ARG A 215 -16.71 -14.73 -12.69
C ARG A 215 -15.66 -15.64 -13.33
N ASN A 216 -15.02 -15.18 -14.38
CA ASN A 216 -13.97 -15.91 -15.10
C ASN A 216 -12.80 -16.25 -14.16
N MET A 217 -12.29 -15.26 -13.42
CA MET A 217 -11.22 -15.45 -12.45
C MET A 217 -11.60 -16.48 -11.38
N PHE A 218 -12.78 -16.33 -10.76
CA PHE A 218 -13.22 -17.25 -9.69
C PHE A 218 -13.49 -18.67 -10.21
N THR A 219 -14.03 -18.80 -11.42
CA THR A 219 -14.24 -20.11 -12.07
C THR A 219 -12.90 -20.81 -12.31
N ALA A 220 -11.90 -20.09 -12.82
CA ALA A 220 -10.55 -20.61 -13.01
C ALA A 220 -9.94 -21.11 -11.69
N ILE A 221 -10.04 -20.30 -10.63
CA ILE A 221 -9.53 -20.65 -9.29
C ILE A 221 -10.24 -21.91 -8.76
N LYS A 222 -11.57 -21.95 -8.84
CA LYS A 222 -12.37 -23.12 -8.39
C LYS A 222 -11.97 -24.39 -9.12
N LYS A 223 -11.74 -24.32 -10.44
CA LYS A 223 -11.29 -25.47 -11.24
C LYS A 223 -9.94 -25.98 -10.71
N VAL A 224 -8.96 -25.10 -10.57
CA VAL A 224 -7.63 -25.48 -10.06
C VAL A 224 -7.74 -26.07 -8.66
N VAL A 225 -8.43 -25.43 -7.73
CA VAL A 225 -8.57 -25.90 -6.35
C VAL A 225 -9.18 -27.31 -6.28
N ASN A 226 -10.10 -27.64 -7.18
CA ASN A 226 -10.72 -28.97 -7.23
C ASN A 226 -9.78 -30.07 -7.77
N GLU A 227 -8.72 -29.71 -8.50
CA GLU A 227 -7.74 -30.66 -9.04
C GLU A 227 -6.64 -31.05 -8.05
N TYR A 228 -6.47 -30.32 -6.93
CA TYR A 228 -5.41 -30.54 -5.95
C TYR A 228 -5.98 -30.81 -4.56
N ASP A 229 -5.43 -31.79 -3.87
CA ASP A 229 -5.86 -32.12 -2.50
C ASP A 229 -5.14 -31.34 -1.42
N ASP A 230 -3.99 -30.75 -1.74
CA ASP A 230 -3.09 -30.03 -0.84
C ASP A 230 -3.17 -28.51 -0.98
N ILE A 231 -4.32 -27.97 -1.40
CA ILE A 231 -4.52 -26.52 -1.58
C ILE A 231 -5.69 -26.03 -0.74
N ARG A 232 -5.49 -24.88 -0.11
CA ARG A 232 -6.54 -24.09 0.53
C ARG A 232 -6.49 -22.65 0.02
N VAL A 233 -7.66 -22.07 -0.21
CA VAL A 233 -7.79 -20.65 -0.59
C VAL A 233 -8.48 -19.88 0.51
N ILE A 234 -7.88 -18.76 0.91
CA ILE A 234 -8.52 -17.77 1.79
C ILE A 234 -8.80 -16.53 0.98
N TYR A 235 -10.03 -16.07 1.04
CA TYR A 235 -10.45 -14.82 0.41
C TYR A 235 -11.05 -13.86 1.44
N PRO A 236 -10.27 -12.88 1.94
CA PRO A 236 -10.80 -11.74 2.66
C PRO A 236 -11.68 -10.90 1.74
N ILE A 237 -12.98 -11.15 1.80
CA ILE A 237 -13.92 -10.69 0.78
C ILE A 237 -14.30 -9.22 0.98
N HIS A 238 -14.24 -8.44 -0.09
CA HIS A 238 -14.63 -7.04 -0.07
C HIS A 238 -16.12 -6.86 0.28
N LYS A 239 -16.46 -5.75 0.97
CA LYS A 239 -17.84 -5.47 1.42
C LYS A 239 -18.83 -5.14 0.30
N ASN A 240 -18.35 -4.98 -0.95
CA ASN A 240 -19.23 -4.74 -2.11
C ASN A 240 -20.20 -5.92 -2.31
N PRO A 241 -21.54 -5.69 -2.31
CA PRO A 241 -22.53 -6.75 -2.44
C PRO A 241 -22.36 -7.61 -3.70
N LEU A 242 -22.01 -7.00 -4.84
CA LEU A 242 -21.82 -7.73 -6.10
C LEU A 242 -20.63 -8.69 -6.04
N VAL A 243 -19.54 -8.30 -5.37
CA VAL A 243 -18.38 -9.18 -5.15
C VAL A 243 -18.79 -10.36 -4.27
N ARG A 244 -19.54 -10.10 -3.19
CA ARG A 244 -20.03 -11.15 -2.27
C ARG A 244 -21.00 -12.11 -2.95
N GLU A 245 -21.89 -11.62 -3.79
CA GLU A 245 -22.82 -12.43 -4.56
C GLU A 245 -22.08 -13.42 -5.46
N ILE A 246 -21.18 -12.92 -6.31
CA ILE A 246 -20.41 -13.74 -7.25
C ILE A 246 -19.49 -14.74 -6.51
N ALA A 247 -18.84 -14.32 -5.43
CA ALA A 247 -17.98 -15.21 -4.66
C ALA A 247 -18.76 -16.34 -3.98
N ASN A 248 -19.91 -16.03 -3.38
CA ASN A 248 -20.78 -17.04 -2.77
C ASN A 248 -21.37 -18.02 -3.81
N GLU A 249 -21.77 -17.51 -4.98
CA GLU A 249 -22.29 -18.35 -6.08
C GLU A 249 -21.23 -19.36 -6.55
N ILE A 250 -19.98 -18.93 -6.69
CA ILE A 250 -18.92 -19.79 -7.26
C ILE A 250 -18.25 -20.65 -6.20
N PHE A 251 -17.96 -20.10 -5.01
CA PHE A 251 -17.17 -20.76 -3.97
C PHE A 251 -17.99 -21.31 -2.80
N GLY A 252 -19.26 -20.89 -2.64
CA GLY A 252 -20.03 -21.09 -1.41
C GLY A 252 -20.06 -22.52 -0.87
N ASP A 253 -20.04 -23.53 -1.76
CA ASP A 253 -20.06 -24.94 -1.38
C ASP A 253 -18.68 -25.63 -1.42
N ASN A 254 -17.60 -24.86 -1.63
CA ASN A 254 -16.26 -25.44 -1.76
C ASN A 254 -15.53 -25.46 -0.42
N GLU A 255 -15.37 -26.64 0.16
CA GLU A 255 -14.70 -26.85 1.45
C GLU A 255 -13.22 -26.43 1.48
N LYS A 256 -12.57 -26.30 0.29
CA LYS A 256 -11.18 -25.85 0.14
C LYS A 256 -11.05 -24.33 0.00
N VAL A 257 -12.17 -23.59 -0.06
CA VAL A 257 -12.18 -22.12 -0.17
C VAL A 257 -12.92 -21.51 1.02
N LYS A 258 -12.25 -20.63 1.74
CA LYS A 258 -12.85 -19.89 2.86
C LYS A 258 -13.03 -18.41 2.51
N LEU A 259 -14.28 -17.98 2.48
CA LEU A 259 -14.64 -16.55 2.41
C LEU A 259 -14.66 -16.01 3.83
N ILE A 260 -13.85 -14.98 4.11
CA ILE A 260 -13.75 -14.37 5.43
C ILE A 260 -14.01 -12.87 5.35
N GLU A 261 -14.29 -12.25 6.47
CA GLU A 261 -14.39 -10.79 6.53
C GLU A 261 -13.04 -10.11 6.24
N PRO A 262 -13.04 -8.85 5.79
CA PRO A 262 -11.79 -8.14 5.53
C PRO A 262 -10.89 -8.11 6.76
N LEU A 263 -9.62 -8.45 6.55
CA LEU A 263 -8.62 -8.52 7.61
C LEU A 263 -8.09 -7.14 8.00
N GLU A 264 -7.71 -7.00 9.25
CA GLU A 264 -6.88 -5.88 9.72
C GLU A 264 -5.44 -6.02 9.22
N VAL A 265 -4.66 -4.94 9.30
CA VAL A 265 -3.31 -4.91 8.69
C VAL A 265 -2.38 -5.97 9.27
N LEU A 266 -2.43 -6.21 10.57
CA LEU A 266 -1.60 -7.22 11.23
C LEU A 266 -1.90 -8.62 10.68
N ASP A 267 -3.19 -8.99 10.68
CA ASP A 267 -3.63 -10.28 10.18
C ASP A 267 -3.33 -10.41 8.70
N PHE A 268 -3.65 -9.38 7.92
CA PHE A 268 -3.44 -9.38 6.48
C PHE A 268 -1.98 -9.65 6.10
N HIS A 269 -1.02 -8.97 6.72
CA HIS A 269 0.40 -9.16 6.43
C HIS A 269 0.91 -10.54 6.88
N ASN A 270 0.41 -11.07 7.98
CA ASN A 270 0.76 -12.43 8.42
C ASN A 270 0.14 -13.51 7.53
N PHE A 271 -1.07 -13.30 7.02
CA PHE A 271 -1.68 -14.18 6.03
C PHE A 271 -0.90 -14.15 4.71
N LEU A 272 -0.47 -12.98 4.24
CA LEU A 272 0.45 -12.89 3.09
C LEU A 272 1.74 -13.67 3.35
N ALA A 273 2.37 -13.48 4.51
CA ALA A 273 3.64 -14.12 4.86
C ALA A 273 3.53 -15.65 4.96
N LYS A 274 2.38 -16.16 5.42
CA LYS A 274 2.13 -17.63 5.52
C LYS A 274 1.58 -18.24 4.22
N SER A 275 1.24 -17.42 3.22
CA SER A 275 0.73 -17.94 1.94
C SER A 275 1.84 -18.55 1.10
N TYR A 276 1.47 -19.52 0.26
CA TYR A 276 2.31 -20.11 -0.77
C TYR A 276 2.44 -19.15 -1.95
N LEU A 277 1.32 -18.71 -2.51
CA LEU A 277 1.26 -17.69 -3.57
C LEU A 277 0.04 -16.78 -3.38
N ILE A 278 0.05 -15.65 -4.10
CA ILE A 278 -0.97 -14.61 -4.00
C ILE A 278 -1.65 -14.41 -5.37
N LEU A 279 -2.98 -14.39 -5.35
CA LEU A 279 -3.83 -13.96 -6.45
C LEU A 279 -4.43 -12.60 -6.11
N THR A 280 -4.16 -11.57 -6.90
CA THR A 280 -4.61 -10.22 -6.53
C THR A 280 -4.91 -9.32 -7.73
N ASP A 281 -5.84 -8.37 -7.53
CA ASP A 281 -6.01 -7.20 -8.40
C ASP A 281 -5.57 -5.89 -7.70
N SER A 282 -5.05 -5.98 -6.47
CA SER A 282 -4.62 -4.83 -5.65
C SER A 282 -3.22 -4.33 -6.01
N GLY A 283 -3.04 -3.00 -6.09
CA GLY A 283 -1.74 -2.38 -6.34
C GLY A 283 -0.75 -2.55 -5.18
N GLY A 284 -1.17 -2.33 -3.93
CA GLY A 284 -0.28 -2.42 -2.75
C GLY A 284 0.31 -3.81 -2.55
N ILE A 285 -0.49 -4.85 -2.74
CA ILE A 285 -0.04 -6.23 -2.59
C ILE A 285 1.06 -6.59 -3.61
N GLN A 286 1.04 -5.97 -4.79
CA GLN A 286 2.09 -6.14 -5.80
C GLN A 286 3.47 -5.63 -5.34
N GLU A 287 3.50 -4.75 -4.34
CA GLU A 287 4.73 -4.22 -3.74
C GLU A 287 5.14 -5.02 -2.49
N GLU A 288 4.16 -5.39 -1.66
CA GLU A 288 4.34 -6.03 -0.36
C GLU A 288 4.66 -7.54 -0.45
N ALA A 289 3.87 -8.31 -1.19
CA ALA A 289 3.99 -9.76 -1.24
C ALA A 289 5.34 -10.25 -1.79
N PRO A 290 5.95 -9.63 -2.82
CA PRO A 290 7.29 -10.01 -3.29
C PRO A 290 8.38 -9.86 -2.23
N SER A 291 8.26 -8.89 -1.30
CA SER A 291 9.25 -8.72 -0.22
C SER A 291 9.21 -9.86 0.80
N LEU A 292 8.10 -10.62 0.83
CA LEU A 292 7.93 -11.81 1.63
C LEU A 292 8.32 -13.10 0.84
N GLY A 293 8.88 -12.96 -0.35
CA GLY A 293 9.24 -14.07 -1.23
C GLY A 293 8.02 -14.83 -1.78
N LYS A 294 6.88 -14.14 -1.94
CA LYS A 294 5.64 -14.77 -2.43
C LYS A 294 5.42 -14.43 -3.90
N PRO A 295 5.31 -15.43 -4.79
CA PRO A 295 4.88 -15.21 -6.17
C PRO A 295 3.50 -14.56 -6.22
N VAL A 296 3.34 -13.59 -7.12
CA VAL A 296 2.09 -12.84 -7.28
C VAL A 296 1.57 -12.96 -8.70
N LEU A 297 0.37 -13.51 -8.84
CA LEU A 297 -0.39 -13.48 -10.08
C LEU A 297 -1.36 -12.30 -10.04
N VAL A 298 -1.13 -11.32 -10.92
CA VAL A 298 -1.91 -10.08 -10.98
C VAL A 298 -3.06 -10.30 -11.97
N MET A 299 -4.27 -10.39 -11.44
CA MET A 299 -5.52 -10.63 -12.21
C MET A 299 -6.07 -9.32 -12.76
N ARG A 300 -5.34 -8.72 -13.68
CA ARG A 300 -5.67 -7.47 -14.38
C ARG A 300 -5.10 -7.51 -15.80
N ASP A 301 -5.67 -6.70 -16.69
CA ASP A 301 -5.15 -6.53 -18.05
C ASP A 301 -3.98 -5.55 -18.09
N THR A 302 -3.93 -4.63 -17.15
CA THR A 302 -2.86 -3.63 -17.00
C THR A 302 -2.46 -3.45 -15.55
N THR A 303 -1.22 -3.00 -15.31
CA THR A 303 -0.76 -2.61 -13.97
C THR A 303 0.06 -1.33 -14.03
N GLU A 304 -0.08 -0.51 -13.02
CA GLU A 304 0.75 0.65 -12.76
C GLU A 304 2.10 0.31 -12.08
N ARG A 305 2.43 -0.98 -12.00
CA ARG A 305 3.66 -1.51 -11.37
C ARG A 305 4.47 -2.37 -12.34
N PRO A 306 4.89 -1.83 -13.47
CA PRO A 306 5.61 -2.58 -14.50
C PRO A 306 7.00 -3.05 -14.04
N GLU A 307 7.57 -2.42 -13.01
CA GLU A 307 8.87 -2.81 -12.45
C GLU A 307 8.84 -4.22 -11.88
N GLY A 308 7.78 -4.61 -11.17
CA GLY A 308 7.63 -5.94 -10.60
C GLY A 308 7.52 -7.03 -11.67
N ILE A 309 6.88 -6.71 -12.80
CA ILE A 309 6.83 -7.62 -13.98
C ILE A 309 8.24 -7.78 -14.57
N LYS A 310 8.96 -6.67 -14.79
CA LYS A 310 10.33 -6.69 -15.33
C LYS A 310 11.30 -7.42 -14.40
N ALA A 311 11.13 -7.28 -13.10
CA ALA A 311 11.94 -7.97 -12.09
C ALA A 311 11.59 -9.47 -11.98
N GLY A 312 10.44 -9.90 -12.49
CA GLY A 312 9.97 -11.28 -12.40
C GLY A 312 9.30 -11.64 -11.06
N THR A 313 9.00 -10.67 -10.21
CA THR A 313 8.28 -10.89 -8.94
C THR A 313 6.77 -10.99 -9.12
N LEU A 314 6.26 -10.41 -10.21
CA LEU A 314 4.84 -10.36 -10.57
C LEU A 314 4.64 -10.97 -11.96
N LYS A 315 3.49 -11.63 -12.15
CA LYS A 315 3.02 -12.06 -13.47
C LYS A 315 1.62 -11.50 -13.73
N LEU A 316 1.47 -10.69 -14.77
CA LEU A 316 0.18 -10.18 -15.23
C LEU A 316 -0.54 -11.31 -15.99
N VAL A 317 -1.70 -11.76 -15.47
CA VAL A 317 -2.41 -12.93 -16.02
C VAL A 317 -3.75 -12.57 -16.67
N GLY A 318 -4.15 -11.28 -16.63
CA GLY A 318 -5.44 -10.85 -17.13
C GLY A 318 -6.61 -11.35 -16.30
N THR A 319 -7.78 -11.30 -16.89
CA THR A 319 -9.04 -11.71 -16.25
C THR A 319 -9.72 -12.90 -16.96
N GLU A 320 -9.13 -13.38 -18.06
CA GLU A 320 -9.64 -14.53 -18.79
C GLU A 320 -9.43 -15.83 -18.05
N GLU A 321 -10.46 -16.68 -18.00
CA GLU A 321 -10.48 -17.95 -17.27
C GLU A 321 -9.27 -18.84 -17.59
N GLU A 322 -8.98 -19.06 -18.88
CA GLU A 322 -7.91 -19.93 -19.34
C GLU A 322 -6.52 -19.42 -18.90
N ASN A 323 -6.30 -18.11 -18.97
CA ASN A 323 -5.04 -17.51 -18.57
C ASN A 323 -4.80 -17.62 -17.07
N VAL A 324 -5.82 -17.33 -16.25
CA VAL A 324 -5.73 -17.46 -14.78
C VAL A 324 -5.48 -18.92 -14.41
N TYR A 325 -6.26 -19.85 -14.99
CA TYR A 325 -6.11 -21.29 -14.76
C TYR A 325 -4.70 -21.77 -15.10
N ASN A 326 -4.20 -21.50 -16.31
CA ASN A 326 -2.91 -22.02 -16.76
C ASN A 326 -1.74 -21.45 -15.93
N ASN A 327 -1.77 -20.18 -15.56
CA ASN A 327 -0.70 -19.55 -14.79
C ASN A 327 -0.71 -20.00 -13.33
N LEU A 328 -1.88 -20.18 -12.73
CA LEU A 328 -2.00 -20.71 -11.38
C LEU A 328 -1.47 -22.15 -11.33
N LYS A 329 -1.88 -22.97 -12.27
CA LYS A 329 -1.43 -24.36 -12.38
C LYS A 329 0.08 -24.46 -12.62
N LEU A 330 0.65 -23.60 -13.47
CA LEU A 330 2.09 -23.55 -13.70
C LEU A 330 2.88 -23.38 -12.40
N LEU A 331 2.48 -22.44 -11.53
CA LEU A 331 3.18 -22.19 -10.26
C LEU A 331 2.96 -23.29 -9.22
N LEU A 332 1.92 -24.10 -9.37
CA LEU A 332 1.66 -25.24 -8.49
C LEU A 332 2.42 -26.50 -8.89
N ASP A 333 2.62 -26.71 -10.21
CA ASP A 333 3.23 -27.90 -10.79
C ASP A 333 4.73 -27.75 -11.06
N ASP A 334 5.22 -26.54 -11.34
CA ASP A 334 6.62 -26.25 -11.67
C ASP A 334 7.33 -25.51 -10.55
N ALA A 335 8.08 -26.28 -9.73
CA ALA A 335 8.87 -25.71 -8.64
C ALA A 335 9.94 -24.72 -9.12
N GLY A 336 10.45 -24.88 -10.36
CA GLY A 336 11.45 -23.98 -10.93
C GLY A 336 10.87 -22.60 -11.25
N GLU A 337 9.67 -22.56 -11.87
CA GLU A 337 8.98 -21.29 -12.14
C GLU A 337 8.51 -20.62 -10.82
N TYR A 338 8.06 -21.40 -9.84
CA TYR A 338 7.77 -20.88 -8.51
C TYR A 338 9.02 -20.25 -7.86
N GLU A 339 10.11 -20.98 -7.83
CA GLU A 339 11.36 -20.54 -7.19
C GLU A 339 11.96 -19.31 -7.87
N LYS A 340 11.89 -19.22 -9.18
CA LYS A 340 12.31 -18.06 -9.97
C LYS A 340 11.55 -16.81 -9.57
N MET A 341 10.23 -16.88 -9.37
CA MET A 341 9.43 -15.74 -8.93
C MET A 341 9.66 -15.40 -7.45
N SER A 342 9.70 -16.39 -6.57
CA SER A 342 9.82 -16.19 -5.12
C SER A 342 11.20 -15.64 -4.70
N LYS A 343 12.26 -15.94 -5.48
CA LYS A 343 13.63 -15.46 -5.24
C LYS A 343 14.00 -14.20 -6.05
N ALA A 344 13.11 -13.71 -6.90
CA ALA A 344 13.36 -12.48 -7.66
C ALA A 344 13.49 -11.27 -6.73
N SER A 345 14.42 -10.36 -7.07
CA SER A 345 14.63 -9.15 -6.27
C SER A 345 13.44 -8.22 -6.35
N ASN A 346 12.93 -7.79 -5.21
CA ASN A 346 11.81 -6.85 -5.14
C ASN A 346 12.28 -5.44 -5.57
N PRO A 347 11.77 -4.86 -6.66
CA PRO A 347 12.17 -3.54 -7.12
C PRO A 347 11.66 -2.39 -6.25
N TYR A 348 10.70 -2.66 -5.36
CA TYR A 348 10.06 -1.64 -4.51
C TYR A 348 10.78 -1.41 -3.20
N GLY A 349 11.85 -2.17 -2.89
CA GLY A 349 12.67 -1.93 -1.72
C GLY A 349 13.03 -3.21 -0.94
N ASP A 350 13.82 -2.98 0.08
CA ASP A 350 14.43 -4.00 0.96
C ASP A 350 14.03 -3.83 2.44
N GLY A 351 13.08 -2.91 2.72
CA GLY A 351 12.60 -2.61 4.06
C GLY A 351 13.50 -1.67 4.86
N HIS A 352 14.34 -0.88 4.19
CA HIS A 352 15.18 0.16 4.81
C HIS A 352 14.86 1.56 4.28
N ALA A 353 13.65 1.77 3.76
CA ALA A 353 13.23 3.06 3.22
C ALA A 353 13.15 4.11 4.34
N CYS A 354 12.59 3.76 5.49
CA CYS A 354 12.46 4.67 6.64
C CYS A 354 13.84 5.11 7.17
N GLU A 355 14.79 4.20 7.29
CA GLU A 355 16.18 4.51 7.69
C GLU A 355 16.83 5.50 6.72
N ARG A 356 16.72 5.24 5.40
CA ARG A 356 17.26 6.13 4.37
C ARG A 356 16.64 7.52 4.41
N ILE A 357 15.31 7.61 4.59
CA ILE A 357 14.62 8.90 4.72
C ILE A 357 15.13 9.65 5.96
N ALA A 358 15.26 8.98 7.09
CA ALA A 358 15.78 9.57 8.32
C ALA A 358 17.22 10.09 8.15
N ASP A 359 18.12 9.28 7.57
CA ASP A 359 19.52 9.66 7.31
C ASP A 359 19.62 10.89 6.38
N ILE A 360 18.77 10.95 5.34
CA ILE A 360 18.72 12.10 4.43
C ILE A 360 18.27 13.35 5.19
N LEU A 361 17.23 13.25 6.02
CA LEU A 361 16.73 14.38 6.81
C LEU A 361 17.76 14.88 7.82
N GLU A 362 18.48 13.96 8.49
CA GLU A 362 19.57 14.35 9.39
C GLU A 362 20.69 15.12 8.70
N LYS A 363 20.95 14.80 7.45
CA LYS A 363 22.00 15.46 6.64
C LYS A 363 21.53 16.80 6.07
N GLU A 364 20.26 16.91 5.64
CA GLU A 364 19.74 18.05 4.88
C GLU A 364 19.14 19.15 5.77
N LEU A 365 18.80 18.87 7.02
CA LEU A 365 18.24 19.80 8.01
C LEU A 365 19.31 20.36 8.95
#